data_7f0a707920ffda0419c134ffe263385f
#
_entry.id   7f0a707920ffda0419c134ffe263385f
#
_cell.length_a   1.000
_cell.length_b   1.000
_cell.length_c   1.000
_cell.angle_alpha   90.00
_cell.angle_beta   90.00
_cell.angle_gamma   90.00
#
_symmetry.space_group_name_H-M   'P 1'
#
loop_
_entity.id
_entity.type
_entity.pdbx_description
1 polymer ?
#
loop_
_entity_poly.entity_id
_entity_poly.type
_entity_poly.pdbx_seq_one_letter_code
_entity_poly.pdbx_strand_id
1 'polypeptide(L)'
;MESAPPDPRYVKRTVWTFASASFLHDMGADMIFSIWPMFLTTVLGANMAVVGLIDGLGDAFVSIAQAAAGYLSDRTRKRKPFVWMGYFFGGIAKVGYALAPTWHWVLPFRLLDRSGKMRGAPRDAIVSDLSTVQNRGRHFGILRMMDNAGAMVGILAAIVLVRFIPLRTLMMIAAIPSMLAVLLVLGMYHEQKPDGTKVFKGIHLKDFSPNLRLYIVLSAFFMLGSFSYSFLLLSAKALGFSIGTMPVLYLLYTVIAAALSMFFGKLADRIGRKAVLLFSYGCWIGVALLFILFKSPALVIAAFALYGVHIASLEPVQKALAAELAPKELVA
;
A
#
# COMPACT_ATOMS: atom_id res chain seq x y z
N MET A 1 -28.79 -8.05 -24.57
CA MET A 1 -29.06 -9.23 -23.70
C MET A 1 -28.42 -8.93 -22.37
N GLU A 2 -29.21 -8.66 -21.35
CA GLU A 2 -28.72 -8.58 -19.98
C GLU A 2 -28.23 -9.98 -19.59
N SER A 3 -26.95 -10.11 -19.27
CA SER A 3 -26.39 -11.37 -18.77
C SER A 3 -27.07 -11.73 -17.44
N ALA A 4 -27.40 -13.01 -17.25
CA ALA A 4 -27.97 -13.48 -15.98
C ALA A 4 -27.05 -13.05 -14.82
N PRO A 5 -27.60 -12.62 -13.68
CA PRO A 5 -26.79 -12.24 -12.52
C PRO A 5 -25.89 -13.42 -12.11
N PRO A 6 -24.61 -13.13 -11.74
CA PRO A 6 -23.68 -14.19 -11.36
C PRO A 6 -24.18 -14.94 -10.13
N ASP A 7 -23.88 -16.26 -10.06
CA ASP A 7 -24.27 -17.11 -8.93
C ASP A 7 -23.80 -16.50 -7.60
N PRO A 8 -24.69 -16.24 -6.64
CA PRO A 8 -24.33 -15.65 -5.34
C PRO A 8 -23.27 -16.44 -4.57
N ARG A 9 -23.20 -17.76 -4.75
CA ARG A 9 -22.19 -18.64 -4.14
C ARG A 9 -20.81 -18.37 -4.77
N TYR A 10 -20.76 -18.22 -6.09
CA TYR A 10 -19.54 -17.88 -6.80
C TYR A 10 -19.03 -16.50 -6.39
N VAL A 11 -19.91 -15.48 -6.32
CA VAL A 11 -19.55 -14.12 -5.90
C VAL A 11 -18.96 -14.15 -4.48
N LYS A 12 -19.65 -14.76 -3.52
CA LYS A 12 -19.18 -14.89 -2.14
C LYS A 12 -17.82 -15.59 -2.07
N ARG A 13 -17.65 -16.72 -2.75
CA ARG A 13 -16.40 -17.47 -2.80
C ARG A 13 -15.27 -16.61 -3.35
N THR A 14 -15.48 -15.90 -4.46
CA THR A 14 -14.47 -15.05 -5.10
C THR A 14 -14.04 -13.89 -4.19
N VAL A 15 -14.99 -13.18 -3.58
CA VAL A 15 -14.69 -12.07 -2.65
C VAL A 15 -13.86 -12.57 -1.47
N TRP A 16 -14.25 -13.68 -0.85
CA TRP A 16 -13.50 -14.24 0.27
C TRP A 16 -12.15 -14.81 -0.12
N THR A 17 -12.01 -15.39 -1.32
CA THR A 17 -10.71 -15.83 -1.85
C THR A 17 -9.74 -14.66 -1.96
N PHE A 18 -10.17 -13.55 -2.56
CA PHE A 18 -9.32 -12.37 -2.69
C PHE A 18 -9.05 -11.67 -1.34
N ALA A 19 -10.05 -11.63 -0.47
CA ALA A 19 -9.90 -11.09 0.87
C ALA A 19 -8.87 -11.88 1.70
N SER A 20 -8.94 -13.21 1.67
CA SER A 20 -7.99 -14.09 2.37
C SER A 20 -6.59 -14.04 1.74
N ALA A 21 -6.49 -13.98 0.41
CA ALA A 21 -5.21 -13.83 -0.29
C ALA A 21 -4.55 -12.49 0.05
N SER A 22 -5.32 -11.41 0.10
CA SER A 22 -4.84 -10.09 0.52
C SER A 22 -4.38 -10.10 1.98
N PHE A 23 -5.18 -10.66 2.90
CA PHE A 23 -4.79 -10.83 4.29
C PHE A 23 -3.43 -11.50 4.44
N LEU A 24 -3.24 -12.66 3.80
CA LEU A 24 -1.99 -13.41 3.87
C LEU A 24 -0.82 -12.62 3.27
N HIS A 25 -1.03 -11.97 2.14
CA HIS A 25 0.02 -11.20 1.48
C HIS A 25 0.44 -9.99 2.30
N ASP A 26 -0.54 -9.22 2.83
CA ASP A 26 -0.27 -8.01 3.58
C ASP A 26 0.29 -8.34 4.97
N MET A 27 -0.09 -9.49 5.57
CA MET A 27 0.59 -10.04 6.74
C MET A 27 2.10 -10.20 6.50
N GLY A 28 2.51 -10.82 5.39
CA GLY A 28 3.92 -10.95 5.06
C GLY A 28 4.58 -9.62 4.65
N ALA A 29 3.85 -8.70 4.02
CA ALA A 29 4.40 -7.42 3.58
C ALA A 29 4.68 -6.49 4.78
N ASP A 30 3.73 -6.34 5.68
CA ASP A 30 3.85 -5.42 6.82
C ASP A 30 4.75 -5.97 7.94
N MET A 31 4.90 -7.30 8.03
CA MET A 31 5.97 -7.91 8.81
C MET A 31 7.34 -7.37 8.36
N ILE A 32 7.59 -7.26 7.06
CA ILE A 32 8.84 -6.71 6.51
C ILE A 32 8.91 -5.21 6.65
N PHE A 33 7.88 -4.46 6.29
CA PHE A 33 7.91 -2.99 6.29
C PHE A 33 8.20 -2.42 7.67
N SER A 34 7.73 -3.06 8.73
CA SER A 34 7.99 -2.64 10.10
C SER A 34 9.47 -2.69 10.52
N ILE A 35 10.29 -3.49 9.83
CA ILE A 35 11.73 -3.66 10.08
C ILE A 35 12.61 -3.28 8.88
N TRP A 36 12.01 -2.89 7.77
CA TRP A 36 12.66 -2.67 6.48
C TRP A 36 13.88 -1.76 6.53
N PRO A 37 13.80 -0.53 7.09
CA PRO A 37 14.95 0.36 7.12
C PRO A 37 16.08 -0.18 8.01
N MET A 38 15.73 -0.94 9.06
CA MET A 38 16.72 -1.60 9.91
C MET A 38 17.46 -2.69 9.14
N PHE A 39 16.73 -3.51 8.38
CA PHE A 39 17.34 -4.53 7.53
C PHE A 39 18.32 -3.92 6.52
N LEU A 40 17.91 -2.87 5.81
CA LEU A 40 18.77 -2.19 4.83
C LEU A 40 20.04 -1.63 5.47
N THR A 41 19.93 -0.98 6.61
CA THR A 41 21.08 -0.27 7.22
C THR A 41 21.96 -1.20 8.05
N THR A 42 21.38 -2.09 8.88
CA THR A 42 22.17 -2.88 9.83
C THR A 42 22.65 -4.20 9.26
N VAL A 43 21.91 -4.80 8.32
CA VAL A 43 22.24 -6.11 7.74
C VAL A 43 22.97 -5.95 6.40
N LEU A 44 22.56 -4.98 5.58
CA LEU A 44 23.08 -4.80 4.22
C LEU A 44 24.01 -3.58 4.08
N GLY A 45 24.22 -2.82 5.16
CA GLY A 45 25.14 -1.68 5.17
C GLY A 45 24.71 -0.49 4.29
N ALA A 46 23.44 -0.36 3.97
CA ALA A 46 22.93 0.76 3.19
C ALA A 46 22.97 2.07 4.01
N ASN A 47 23.42 3.16 3.38
CA ASN A 47 23.31 4.49 3.95
C ASN A 47 21.92 5.11 3.72
N MET A 48 21.65 6.26 4.32
CA MET A 48 20.36 6.96 4.21
C MET A 48 19.98 7.29 2.76
N ALA A 49 20.93 7.69 1.93
CA ALA A 49 20.66 8.03 0.53
C ALA A 49 20.22 6.79 -0.27
N VAL A 50 20.84 5.63 0.01
CA VAL A 50 20.45 4.35 -0.60
C VAL A 50 19.05 3.92 -0.14
N VAL A 51 18.71 4.09 1.14
CA VAL A 51 17.34 3.81 1.64
C VAL A 51 16.32 4.67 0.91
N GLY A 52 16.59 5.97 0.79
CA GLY A 52 15.71 6.89 0.05
C GLY A 52 15.56 6.52 -1.43
N LEU A 53 16.66 6.12 -2.08
CA LEU A 53 16.66 5.67 -3.47
C LEU A 53 15.80 4.40 -3.64
N ILE A 54 15.98 3.40 -2.79
CA ILE A 54 15.24 2.13 -2.84
C ILE A 54 13.74 2.36 -2.60
N ASP A 55 13.40 3.19 -1.62
CA ASP A 55 11.99 3.49 -1.31
C ASP A 55 11.37 4.33 -2.42
N GLY A 56 12.02 5.41 -2.86
CA GLY A 56 11.50 6.30 -3.88
C GLY A 56 11.32 5.63 -5.26
N LEU A 57 12.31 4.84 -5.71
CA LEU A 57 12.17 4.05 -6.95
C LEU A 57 11.05 3.01 -6.81
N GLY A 58 10.96 2.37 -5.63
CA GLY A 58 9.90 1.42 -5.37
C GLY A 58 8.52 2.04 -5.51
N ASP A 59 8.28 3.18 -4.88
CA ASP A 59 6.97 3.84 -4.87
C ASP A 59 6.61 4.41 -6.25
N ALA A 60 7.56 4.96 -7.00
CA ALA A 60 7.35 5.37 -8.39
C ALA A 60 6.93 4.17 -9.27
N PHE A 61 7.56 3.02 -9.06
CA PHE A 61 7.29 1.81 -9.85
C PHE A 61 5.91 1.21 -9.59
N VAL A 62 5.35 1.38 -8.38
CA VAL A 62 3.97 0.94 -8.07
C VAL A 62 2.96 1.57 -9.02
N SER A 63 3.01 2.88 -9.23
CA SER A 63 2.07 3.60 -10.08
C SER A 63 2.14 3.14 -11.54
N ILE A 64 3.36 2.92 -12.04
CA ILE A 64 3.60 2.41 -13.40
C ILE A 64 3.04 0.98 -13.54
N ALA A 65 3.36 0.11 -12.59
CA ALA A 65 2.92 -1.29 -12.62
C ALA A 65 1.39 -1.43 -12.53
N GLN A 66 0.73 -0.64 -11.70
CA GLN A 66 -0.73 -0.63 -11.58
C GLN A 66 -1.41 -0.13 -12.84
N ALA A 67 -0.93 0.98 -13.42
CA ALA A 67 -1.49 1.52 -14.65
C ALA A 67 -1.31 0.56 -15.84
N ALA A 68 -0.10 0.00 -15.99
CA ALA A 68 0.19 -0.97 -17.05
C ALA A 68 -0.66 -2.25 -16.92
N ALA A 69 -0.79 -2.78 -15.70
CA ALA A 69 -1.57 -3.99 -15.46
C ALA A 69 -3.08 -3.76 -15.65
N GLY A 70 -3.60 -2.61 -15.22
CA GLY A 70 -4.98 -2.23 -15.48
C GLY A 70 -5.27 -2.24 -16.98
N TYR A 71 -4.46 -1.49 -17.75
CA TYR A 71 -4.61 -1.42 -19.21
C TYR A 71 -4.48 -2.79 -19.90
N LEU A 72 -3.44 -3.57 -19.57
CA LEU A 72 -3.19 -4.86 -20.19
C LEU A 72 -4.25 -5.91 -19.82
N SER A 73 -4.72 -5.93 -18.56
CA SER A 73 -5.76 -6.86 -18.11
C SER A 73 -7.10 -6.61 -18.81
N ASP A 74 -7.45 -5.34 -19.02
CA ASP A 74 -8.67 -4.97 -19.74
C ASP A 74 -8.56 -5.28 -21.23
N ARG A 75 -7.41 -4.99 -21.85
CA ARG A 75 -7.17 -5.28 -23.27
C ARG A 75 -7.14 -6.77 -23.57
N THR A 76 -6.52 -7.57 -22.71
CA THR A 76 -6.42 -9.03 -22.90
C THR A 76 -7.66 -9.77 -22.41
N ARG A 77 -8.55 -9.12 -21.67
CA ARG A 77 -9.71 -9.72 -20.99
C ARG A 77 -9.32 -10.90 -20.10
N LYS A 78 -8.09 -10.90 -19.57
CA LYS A 78 -7.56 -11.92 -18.66
C LYS A 78 -7.04 -11.22 -17.43
N ARG A 79 -7.75 -11.29 -16.31
CA ARG A 79 -7.40 -10.62 -15.07
C ARG A 79 -6.69 -11.54 -14.08
N LYS A 80 -7.06 -12.83 -14.07
CA LYS A 80 -6.47 -13.84 -13.17
C LYS A 80 -4.94 -13.88 -13.22
N PRO A 81 -4.27 -13.88 -14.41
CA PRO A 81 -2.81 -13.89 -14.48
C PRO A 81 -2.16 -12.72 -13.73
N PHE A 82 -2.67 -11.50 -13.89
CA PHE A 82 -2.13 -10.31 -13.21
C PHE A 82 -2.30 -10.37 -11.69
N VAL A 83 -3.41 -10.98 -11.22
CA VAL A 83 -3.67 -11.11 -9.79
C VAL A 83 -2.69 -12.10 -9.14
N TRP A 84 -2.60 -13.34 -9.64
CA TRP A 84 -1.72 -14.33 -9.01
C TRP A 84 -0.23 -14.02 -9.20
N MET A 85 0.17 -13.50 -10.39
CA MET A 85 1.55 -13.04 -10.62
C MET A 85 1.93 -11.91 -9.69
N GLY A 86 1.00 -10.98 -9.40
CA GLY A 86 1.25 -9.91 -8.44
C GLY A 86 1.53 -10.42 -7.03
N TYR A 87 0.82 -11.43 -6.55
CA TYR A 87 1.13 -12.09 -5.27
C TYR A 87 2.44 -12.87 -5.33
N PHE A 88 2.70 -13.55 -6.42
CA PHE A 88 3.92 -14.33 -6.64
C PHE A 88 5.18 -13.44 -6.63
N PHE A 89 5.17 -12.32 -7.34
CA PHE A 89 6.28 -11.37 -7.36
C PHE A 89 6.58 -10.82 -5.97
N GLY A 90 5.54 -10.45 -5.20
CA GLY A 90 5.72 -10.02 -3.82
C GLY A 90 6.27 -11.12 -2.91
N GLY A 91 5.88 -12.38 -3.11
CA GLY A 91 6.39 -13.51 -2.34
C GLY A 91 7.85 -13.84 -2.67
N ILE A 92 8.21 -13.94 -3.95
CA ILE A 92 9.58 -14.23 -4.39
C ILE A 92 10.54 -13.10 -4.03
N ALA A 93 10.09 -11.85 -4.10
CA ALA A 93 10.90 -10.71 -3.71
C ALA A 93 11.33 -10.79 -2.24
N LYS A 94 10.46 -11.25 -1.35
CA LYS A 94 10.78 -11.45 0.08
C LYS A 94 11.89 -12.48 0.29
N VAL A 95 11.86 -13.58 -0.48
CA VAL A 95 12.96 -14.56 -0.50
C VAL A 95 14.24 -13.90 -1.01
N GLY A 96 14.13 -13.11 -2.08
CA GLY A 96 15.26 -12.36 -2.63
C GLY A 96 15.87 -11.39 -1.62
N TYR A 97 15.06 -10.69 -0.83
CA TYR A 97 15.55 -9.84 0.26
C TYR A 97 16.34 -10.64 1.30
N ALA A 98 15.82 -11.79 1.72
CA ALA A 98 16.49 -12.63 2.71
C ALA A 98 17.85 -13.13 2.23
N LEU A 99 17.98 -13.44 0.94
CA LEU A 99 19.19 -13.96 0.32
C LEU A 99 20.16 -12.87 -0.16
N ALA A 100 19.76 -11.61 -0.19
CA ALA A 100 20.58 -10.51 -0.68
C ALA A 100 21.86 -10.37 0.15
N PRO A 101 23.07 -10.46 -0.46
CA PRO A 101 24.32 -10.28 0.25
C PRO A 101 24.62 -8.82 0.55
N THR A 102 24.20 -7.91 -0.33
CA THR A 102 24.38 -6.47 -0.22
C THR A 102 23.11 -5.72 -0.68
N TRP A 103 23.00 -4.42 -0.37
CA TRP A 103 21.87 -3.60 -0.75
C TRP A 103 21.64 -3.51 -2.27
N HIS A 104 22.66 -3.68 -3.10
CA HIS A 104 22.53 -3.65 -4.57
C HIS A 104 21.59 -4.75 -5.07
N TRP A 105 21.66 -5.94 -4.46
CA TRP A 105 20.79 -7.06 -4.79
C TRP A 105 19.34 -6.84 -4.37
N VAL A 106 19.09 -5.91 -3.44
CA VAL A 106 17.74 -5.56 -3.03
C VAL A 106 16.98 -4.79 -4.11
N LEU A 107 17.66 -3.97 -4.92
CA LEU A 107 17.02 -3.13 -5.95
C LEU A 107 16.15 -3.93 -6.92
N PRO A 108 16.64 -4.97 -7.62
CA PRO A 108 15.81 -5.76 -8.52
C PRO A 108 14.63 -6.44 -7.79
N PHE A 109 14.86 -6.95 -6.58
CA PHE A 109 13.78 -7.56 -5.79
C PHE A 109 12.78 -6.51 -5.29
N ARG A 110 13.22 -5.29 -4.99
CA ARG A 110 12.31 -4.19 -4.64
C ARG A 110 11.41 -3.82 -5.82
N LEU A 111 11.97 -3.69 -7.00
CA LEU A 111 11.18 -3.45 -8.22
C LEU A 111 10.21 -4.61 -8.48
N LEU A 112 10.63 -5.85 -8.28
CA LEU A 112 9.77 -7.03 -8.42
C LEU A 112 8.61 -7.00 -7.39
N ASP A 113 8.89 -6.73 -6.12
CA ASP A 113 7.88 -6.59 -5.07
C ASP A 113 6.86 -5.49 -5.41
N ARG A 114 7.36 -4.34 -5.86
CA ARG A 114 6.52 -3.22 -6.25
C ARG A 114 5.72 -3.49 -7.52
N SER A 115 6.28 -4.23 -8.47
CA SER A 115 5.52 -4.78 -9.60
C SER A 115 4.36 -5.67 -9.14
N GLY A 116 4.53 -6.37 -8.03
CA GLY A 116 3.48 -7.18 -7.42
C GLY A 116 2.21 -6.39 -7.06
N LYS A 117 2.29 -5.06 -6.89
CA LYS A 117 1.11 -4.20 -6.70
C LYS A 117 0.21 -4.12 -7.96
N MET A 118 0.69 -4.60 -9.13
CA MET A 118 -0.10 -4.71 -10.37
C MET A 118 -1.41 -5.50 -10.17
N ARG A 119 -1.49 -6.37 -9.16
CA ARG A 119 -2.69 -7.16 -8.83
C ARG A 119 -3.90 -6.31 -8.45
N GLY A 120 -3.68 -5.08 -7.95
CA GLY A 120 -4.72 -4.24 -7.35
C GLY A 120 -5.85 -3.92 -8.33
N ALA A 121 -5.53 -3.29 -9.46
CA ALA A 121 -6.52 -2.88 -10.45
C ALA A 121 -7.33 -4.06 -11.03
N PRO A 122 -6.71 -5.17 -11.51
CA PRO A 122 -7.46 -6.34 -11.99
C PRO A 122 -8.31 -7.01 -10.92
N ARG A 123 -7.82 -7.13 -9.66
CA ARG A 123 -8.58 -7.68 -8.53
C ARG A 123 -9.83 -6.84 -8.25
N ASP A 124 -9.65 -5.54 -8.14
CA ASP A 124 -10.73 -4.61 -7.82
C ASP A 124 -11.77 -4.56 -8.95
N ALA A 125 -11.33 -4.66 -10.21
CA ALA A 125 -12.21 -4.77 -11.37
C ALA A 125 -13.05 -6.06 -11.33
N ILE A 126 -12.47 -7.23 -11.01
CA ILE A 126 -13.22 -8.48 -10.84
C ILE A 126 -14.30 -8.33 -9.76
N VAL A 127 -13.93 -7.80 -8.59
CA VAL A 127 -14.88 -7.60 -7.49
C VAL A 127 -15.98 -6.61 -7.87
N SER A 128 -15.63 -5.56 -8.61
CA SER A 128 -16.60 -4.58 -9.12
C SER A 128 -17.61 -5.21 -10.07
N ASP A 129 -17.15 -6.01 -11.05
CA ASP A 129 -18.02 -6.67 -12.03
C ASP A 129 -18.96 -7.69 -11.40
N LEU A 130 -18.52 -8.35 -10.33
CA LEU A 130 -19.34 -9.32 -9.57
C LEU A 130 -20.26 -8.64 -8.54
N SER A 131 -20.20 -7.31 -8.39
CA SER A 131 -20.95 -6.57 -7.38
C SER A 131 -22.06 -5.75 -7.99
N THR A 132 -23.22 -5.74 -7.31
CA THR A 132 -24.30 -4.80 -7.61
C THR A 132 -24.06 -3.46 -6.90
N VAL A 133 -24.78 -2.40 -7.29
CA VAL A 133 -24.72 -1.09 -6.64
C VAL A 133 -24.95 -1.20 -5.13
N GLN A 134 -25.87 -2.11 -4.71
CA GLN A 134 -26.27 -2.28 -3.31
C GLN A 134 -25.22 -3.02 -2.46
N ASN A 135 -24.42 -3.94 -3.04
CA ASN A 135 -23.48 -4.77 -2.27
C ASN A 135 -21.99 -4.44 -2.52
N ARG A 136 -21.69 -3.56 -3.50
CA ARG A 136 -20.32 -3.17 -3.87
C ARG A 136 -19.54 -2.63 -2.66
N GLY A 137 -20.14 -1.72 -1.90
CA GLY A 137 -19.51 -1.16 -0.70
C GLY A 137 -19.16 -2.23 0.34
N ARG A 138 -20.04 -3.24 0.53
CA ARG A 138 -19.77 -4.36 1.44
C ARG A 138 -18.61 -5.23 0.97
N HIS A 139 -18.54 -5.54 -0.32
CA HIS A 139 -17.47 -6.39 -0.87
C HIS A 139 -16.10 -5.70 -0.76
N PHE A 140 -16.00 -4.43 -1.14
CA PHE A 140 -14.78 -3.65 -0.96
C PHE A 140 -14.44 -3.43 0.51
N GLY A 141 -15.44 -3.27 1.38
CA GLY A 141 -15.26 -3.20 2.82
C GLY A 141 -14.61 -4.45 3.40
N ILE A 142 -15.06 -5.64 2.96
CA ILE A 142 -14.45 -6.93 3.35
C ILE A 142 -12.99 -7.00 2.89
N LEU A 143 -12.67 -6.62 1.65
CA LEU A 143 -11.28 -6.60 1.16
C LEU A 143 -10.42 -5.69 2.05
N ARG A 144 -10.83 -4.46 2.29
CA ARG A 144 -10.07 -3.49 3.11
C ARG A 144 -9.91 -3.92 4.55
N MET A 145 -10.95 -4.52 5.13
CA MET A 145 -10.87 -5.07 6.48
C MET A 145 -9.80 -6.18 6.56
N MET A 146 -9.76 -7.06 5.58
CA MET A 146 -8.79 -8.17 5.53
C MET A 146 -7.38 -7.69 5.21
N ASP A 147 -7.22 -6.69 4.32
CA ASP A 147 -5.93 -6.02 4.06
C ASP A 147 -5.35 -5.47 5.39
N ASN A 148 -6.13 -4.67 6.12
CA ASN A 148 -5.71 -4.07 7.40
C ASN A 148 -5.48 -5.12 8.51
N ALA A 149 -6.34 -6.13 8.60
CA ALA A 149 -6.18 -7.21 9.58
C ALA A 149 -4.88 -8.00 9.32
N GLY A 150 -4.58 -8.29 8.05
CA GLY A 150 -3.33 -8.94 7.64
C GLY A 150 -2.12 -8.09 8.04
N ALA A 151 -2.12 -6.80 7.71
CA ALA A 151 -1.07 -5.86 8.10
C ALA A 151 -0.83 -5.86 9.63
N MET A 152 -1.90 -5.74 10.43
CA MET A 152 -1.80 -5.75 11.89
C MET A 152 -1.20 -7.06 12.42
N VAL A 153 -1.67 -8.21 11.94
CA VAL A 153 -1.14 -9.53 12.35
C VAL A 153 0.34 -9.64 11.94
N GLY A 154 0.73 -9.17 10.76
CA GLY A 154 2.11 -9.15 10.30
C GLY A 154 3.02 -8.31 11.19
N ILE A 155 2.59 -7.10 11.55
CA ILE A 155 3.36 -6.22 12.44
C ILE A 155 3.48 -6.83 13.85
N LEU A 156 2.39 -7.38 14.40
CA LEU A 156 2.41 -8.07 15.69
C LEU A 156 3.37 -9.26 15.68
N ALA A 157 3.36 -10.06 14.61
CA ALA A 157 4.31 -11.13 14.42
C ALA A 157 5.76 -10.62 14.38
N ALA A 158 6.02 -9.50 13.69
CA ALA A 158 7.35 -8.88 13.67
C ALA A 158 7.80 -8.41 15.06
N ILE A 159 6.91 -7.80 15.86
CA ILE A 159 7.21 -7.36 17.23
C ILE A 159 7.71 -8.52 18.10
N VAL A 160 7.07 -9.68 17.96
CA VAL A 160 7.46 -10.88 18.69
C VAL A 160 8.75 -11.47 18.13
N LEU A 161 8.76 -11.75 16.81
CA LEU A 161 9.82 -12.53 16.16
C LEU A 161 11.17 -11.79 16.13
N VAL A 162 11.18 -10.45 15.99
CA VAL A 162 12.43 -9.67 15.91
C VAL A 162 13.32 -9.81 17.15
N ARG A 163 12.75 -10.26 18.27
CA ARG A 163 13.46 -10.49 19.53
C ARG A 163 14.20 -11.83 19.56
N PHE A 164 13.77 -12.80 18.77
CA PHE A 164 14.21 -14.19 18.85
C PHE A 164 14.97 -14.66 17.61
N ILE A 165 14.73 -14.05 16.45
CA ILE A 165 15.30 -14.52 15.19
C ILE A 165 15.98 -13.37 14.42
N PRO A 166 17.03 -13.69 13.63
CA PRO A 166 17.68 -12.72 12.75
C PRO A 166 16.72 -12.11 11.72
N LEU A 167 16.95 -10.86 11.33
CA LEU A 167 16.13 -10.16 10.35
C LEU A 167 16.01 -10.89 9.00
N ARG A 168 17.09 -11.57 8.56
CA ARG A 168 17.06 -12.41 7.33
C ARG A 168 16.04 -13.55 7.43
N THR A 169 16.02 -14.24 8.57
CA THR A 169 15.08 -15.34 8.81
C THR A 169 13.64 -14.80 8.85
N LEU A 170 13.43 -13.63 9.45
CA LEU A 170 12.13 -12.99 9.47
C LEU A 170 11.62 -12.64 8.06
N MET A 171 12.51 -12.13 7.17
CA MET A 171 12.21 -11.91 5.76
C MET A 171 11.77 -13.20 5.05
N MET A 172 12.45 -14.33 5.33
CA MET A 172 12.11 -15.64 4.76
C MET A 172 10.74 -16.13 5.25
N ILE A 173 10.46 -16.02 6.55
CA ILE A 173 9.16 -16.39 7.13
C ILE A 173 8.03 -15.54 6.51
N ALA A 174 8.26 -14.25 6.29
CA ALA A 174 7.29 -13.35 5.67
C ALA A 174 6.94 -13.70 4.22
N ALA A 175 7.78 -14.48 3.53
CA ALA A 175 7.47 -15.00 2.20
C ALA A 175 6.37 -16.08 2.23
N ILE A 176 6.28 -16.86 3.31
CA ILE A 176 5.36 -18.01 3.42
C ILE A 176 3.90 -17.58 3.21
N PRO A 177 3.34 -16.64 3.98
CA PRO A 177 1.94 -16.24 3.79
C PRO A 177 1.70 -15.63 2.40
N SER A 178 2.69 -14.92 1.82
CA SER A 178 2.55 -14.41 0.45
C SER A 178 2.49 -15.53 -0.61
N MET A 179 3.23 -16.62 -0.43
CA MET A 179 3.14 -17.79 -1.31
C MET A 179 1.82 -18.55 -1.14
N LEU A 180 1.30 -18.64 0.10
CA LEU A 180 -0.02 -19.21 0.35
C LEU A 180 -1.12 -18.40 -0.34
N ALA A 181 -0.99 -17.08 -0.42
CA ALA A 181 -1.91 -16.22 -1.18
C ALA A 181 -1.95 -16.58 -2.68
N VAL A 182 -0.79 -16.91 -3.28
CA VAL A 182 -0.71 -17.39 -4.67
C VAL A 182 -1.50 -18.68 -4.85
N LEU A 183 -1.26 -19.67 -3.98
CA LEU A 183 -1.94 -20.97 -4.03
C LEU A 183 -3.45 -20.82 -3.88
N LEU A 184 -3.91 -19.93 -2.98
CA LEU A 184 -5.33 -19.62 -2.81
C LEU A 184 -5.95 -19.10 -4.11
N VAL A 185 -5.34 -18.13 -4.76
CA VAL A 185 -5.87 -17.53 -5.99
C VAL A 185 -5.85 -18.54 -7.13
N LEU A 186 -4.78 -19.31 -7.28
CA LEU A 186 -4.68 -20.32 -8.34
C LEU A 186 -5.72 -21.43 -8.17
N GLY A 187 -5.91 -21.93 -6.94
CA GLY A 187 -6.77 -23.08 -6.66
C GLY A 187 -8.25 -22.74 -6.52
N MET A 188 -8.58 -21.55 -5.97
CA MET A 188 -9.97 -21.23 -5.60
C MET A 188 -10.67 -20.26 -6.55
N TYR A 189 -9.92 -19.43 -7.31
CA TYR A 189 -10.52 -18.50 -8.25
C TYR A 189 -10.52 -19.04 -9.68
N HIS A 190 -11.70 -19.12 -10.29
CA HIS A 190 -11.89 -19.47 -11.71
C HIS A 190 -12.40 -18.22 -12.44
N GLU A 191 -11.65 -17.76 -13.42
CA GLU A 191 -11.98 -16.55 -14.17
C GLU A 191 -13.18 -16.79 -15.07
N GLN A 192 -14.22 -15.99 -14.91
CA GLN A 192 -15.33 -15.89 -15.86
C GLN A 192 -15.00 -14.75 -16.83
N LYS A 193 -15.26 -14.97 -18.13
CA LYS A 193 -15.01 -13.93 -19.15
C LYS A 193 -15.91 -12.73 -18.85
N PRO A 194 -15.36 -11.54 -18.70
CA PRO A 194 -16.19 -10.35 -18.50
C PRO A 194 -16.94 -10.00 -19.77
N ASP A 195 -18.25 -9.80 -19.64
CA ASP A 195 -19.06 -9.25 -20.71
C ASP A 195 -18.81 -7.73 -20.80
N GLY A 196 -18.42 -7.24 -21.99
CA GLY A 196 -18.50 -5.83 -22.31
C GLY A 196 -17.54 -4.87 -21.57
N THR A 197 -16.30 -5.25 -21.28
CA THR A 197 -15.33 -4.34 -20.66
C THR A 197 -15.06 -3.12 -21.53
N LYS A 198 -15.28 -1.92 -20.95
CA LYS A 198 -14.83 -0.67 -21.55
C LYS A 198 -13.31 -0.67 -21.56
N VAL A 199 -12.70 -0.73 -22.72
CA VAL A 199 -11.24 -0.62 -22.85
C VAL A 199 -10.84 0.82 -22.56
N PHE A 200 -9.94 1.00 -21.62
CA PHE A 200 -9.33 2.30 -21.32
C PHE A 200 -8.65 2.87 -22.57
N LYS A 201 -9.12 4.03 -23.04
CA LYS A 201 -8.64 4.66 -24.31
C LYS A 201 -7.33 5.44 -24.17
N GLY A 202 -6.71 5.44 -23.01
CA GLY A 202 -5.52 6.25 -22.73
C GLY A 202 -5.87 7.61 -22.09
N ILE A 203 -4.87 8.25 -21.53
CA ILE A 203 -4.98 9.58 -20.91
C ILE A 203 -4.12 10.55 -21.72
N HIS A 204 -4.71 11.63 -22.20
CA HIS A 204 -3.95 12.74 -22.76
C HIS A 204 -3.88 13.87 -21.74
N LEU A 205 -2.67 14.36 -21.44
CA LEU A 205 -2.48 15.50 -20.52
C LEU A 205 -3.26 16.75 -20.91
N LYS A 206 -3.65 16.84 -22.19
CA LYS A 206 -4.47 17.95 -22.71
C LYS A 206 -5.91 17.92 -22.17
N ASP A 207 -6.40 16.75 -21.79
CA ASP A 207 -7.78 16.56 -21.29
C ASP A 207 -7.92 16.97 -19.80
N PHE A 208 -6.79 17.26 -19.13
CA PHE A 208 -6.80 17.65 -17.72
C PHE A 208 -7.22 19.11 -17.54
N SER A 209 -8.17 19.33 -16.64
CA SER A 209 -8.56 20.68 -16.23
C SER A 209 -7.35 21.44 -15.62
N PRO A 210 -7.33 22.79 -15.72
CA PRO A 210 -6.27 23.58 -15.09
C PRO A 210 -6.12 23.30 -13.58
N ASN A 211 -7.21 23.07 -12.89
CA ASN A 211 -7.22 22.74 -11.45
C ASN A 211 -6.57 21.37 -11.18
N LEU A 212 -6.83 20.37 -12.03
CA LEU A 212 -6.18 19.05 -11.91
C LEU A 212 -4.66 19.15 -12.15
N ARG A 213 -4.26 19.93 -13.17
CA ARG A 213 -2.82 20.15 -13.44
C ARG A 213 -2.13 20.85 -12.28
N LEU A 214 -2.74 21.91 -11.74
CA LEU A 214 -2.23 22.61 -10.57
C LEU A 214 -2.13 21.67 -9.35
N TYR A 215 -3.17 20.88 -9.11
CA TYR A 215 -3.16 19.90 -8.03
C TYR A 215 -2.03 18.88 -8.16
N ILE A 216 -1.81 18.33 -9.36
CA ILE A 216 -0.73 17.38 -9.63
C ILE A 216 0.65 18.04 -9.38
N VAL A 217 0.86 19.27 -9.87
CA VAL A 217 2.11 20.00 -9.67
C VAL A 217 2.36 20.26 -8.18
N LEU A 218 1.38 20.78 -7.44
CA LEU A 218 1.52 21.04 -6.01
C LEU A 218 1.72 19.75 -5.20
N SER A 219 1.06 18.66 -5.56
CA SER A 219 1.28 17.35 -4.94
C SER A 219 2.67 16.83 -5.22
N ALA A 220 3.19 16.99 -6.43
CA ALA A 220 4.56 16.62 -6.78
C ALA A 220 5.59 17.43 -5.97
N PHE A 221 5.41 18.74 -5.84
CA PHE A 221 6.28 19.56 -4.98
C PHE A 221 6.23 19.13 -3.51
N PHE A 222 5.05 18.83 -2.97
CA PHE A 222 4.94 18.31 -1.62
C PHE A 222 5.67 16.97 -1.46
N MET A 223 5.53 16.06 -2.43
CA MET A 223 6.21 14.76 -2.41
C MET A 223 7.73 14.86 -2.50
N LEU A 224 8.29 15.89 -3.17
CA LEU A 224 9.74 16.15 -3.18
C LEU A 224 10.28 16.53 -1.79
N GLY A 225 9.48 17.20 -0.96
CA GLY A 225 9.82 17.53 0.44
C GLY A 225 9.41 16.47 1.44
N SER A 226 8.70 15.44 1.00
CA SER A 226 8.21 14.37 1.86
C SER A 226 9.23 13.23 1.93
N PHE A 227 9.46 12.72 3.11
CA PHE A 227 10.33 11.55 3.32
C PHE A 227 9.51 10.34 3.78
N SER A 228 9.99 9.13 3.47
CA SER A 228 9.29 7.91 3.83
C SER A 228 9.33 7.63 5.34
N TYR A 229 8.40 6.81 5.83
CA TYR A 229 8.40 6.31 7.22
C TYR A 229 9.75 5.66 7.62
N SER A 230 10.51 5.18 6.63
CA SER A 230 11.83 4.59 6.85
C SER A 230 12.79 5.57 7.54
N PHE A 231 12.76 6.86 7.14
CA PHE A 231 13.59 7.89 7.78
C PHE A 231 13.14 8.19 9.19
N LEU A 232 11.85 8.14 9.50
CA LEU A 232 11.34 8.31 10.86
C LEU A 232 11.85 7.19 11.77
N LEU A 233 11.79 5.93 11.32
CA LEU A 233 12.30 4.78 12.05
C LEU A 233 13.83 4.85 12.24
N LEU A 234 14.58 5.25 11.20
CA LEU A 234 16.02 5.44 11.28
C LEU A 234 16.40 6.58 12.24
N SER A 235 15.64 7.67 12.24
CA SER A 235 15.82 8.78 13.19
C SER A 235 15.54 8.34 14.63
N ALA A 236 14.49 7.55 14.86
CA ALA A 236 14.21 6.96 16.16
C ALA A 236 15.38 6.07 16.63
N LYS A 237 15.94 5.25 15.72
CA LYS A 237 17.14 4.45 16.04
C LYS A 237 18.33 5.32 16.41
N ALA A 238 18.59 6.42 15.68
CA ALA A 238 19.67 7.34 15.97
C ALA A 238 19.51 8.03 17.35
N LEU A 239 18.26 8.16 17.81
CA LEU A 239 17.92 8.68 19.15
C LEU A 239 17.93 7.60 20.25
N GLY A 240 18.43 6.38 19.98
CA GLY A 240 18.65 5.33 20.97
C GLY A 240 17.54 4.28 21.11
N PHE A 241 16.50 4.32 20.27
CA PHE A 241 15.50 3.27 20.28
C PHE A 241 16.08 1.94 19.77
N SER A 242 15.74 0.83 20.44
CA SER A 242 16.17 -0.51 20.04
C SER A 242 15.52 -0.96 18.73
N ILE A 243 16.14 -1.89 18.00
CA ILE A 243 15.57 -2.49 16.80
C ILE A 243 14.22 -3.15 17.10
N GLY A 244 14.07 -3.78 18.27
CA GLY A 244 12.81 -4.39 18.71
C GLY A 244 11.66 -3.42 18.91
N THR A 245 11.95 -2.12 19.10
CA THR A 245 10.93 -1.07 19.23
C THR A 245 10.41 -0.57 17.87
N MET A 246 11.15 -0.79 16.78
CA MET A 246 10.78 -0.27 15.46
C MET A 246 9.42 -0.76 14.96
N PRO A 247 9.07 -2.07 15.05
CA PRO A 247 7.74 -2.51 14.67
C PRO A 247 6.63 -1.94 15.58
N VAL A 248 6.93 -1.61 16.83
CA VAL A 248 5.95 -0.97 17.75
C VAL A 248 5.64 0.45 17.31
N LEU A 249 6.66 1.24 16.94
CA LEU A 249 6.47 2.58 16.37
C LEU A 249 5.73 2.54 15.04
N TYR A 250 6.05 1.55 14.21
CA TYR A 250 5.35 1.31 12.94
C TYR A 250 3.87 0.98 13.20
N LEU A 251 3.57 0.10 14.17
CA LEU A 251 2.21 -0.25 14.56
C LEU A 251 1.44 0.97 15.05
N LEU A 252 2.07 1.82 15.88
CA LEU A 252 1.43 3.01 16.45
C LEU A 252 0.84 3.91 15.35
N TYR A 253 1.65 4.32 14.37
CA TYR A 253 1.13 5.19 13.32
C TYR A 253 0.14 4.47 12.40
N THR A 254 0.33 3.20 12.12
CA THR A 254 -0.56 2.40 11.25
C THR A 254 -1.95 2.27 11.88
N VAL A 255 -2.03 1.98 13.19
CA VAL A 255 -3.30 1.88 13.91
C VAL A 255 -4.02 3.24 13.93
N ILE A 256 -3.30 4.32 14.22
CA ILE A 256 -3.87 5.68 14.21
C ILE A 256 -4.37 6.04 12.81
N ALA A 257 -3.57 5.75 11.78
CA ALA A 257 -3.96 5.99 10.39
C ALA A 257 -5.24 5.23 10.03
N ALA A 258 -5.31 3.94 10.35
CA ALA A 258 -6.49 3.11 10.06
C ALA A 258 -7.74 3.59 10.83
N ALA A 259 -7.60 3.89 12.11
CA ALA A 259 -8.72 4.31 12.97
C ALA A 259 -9.31 5.66 12.54
N LEU A 260 -8.47 6.61 12.12
CA LEU A 260 -8.88 7.98 11.80
C LEU A 260 -9.21 8.22 10.33
N SER A 261 -8.83 7.33 9.41
CA SER A 261 -9.06 7.50 7.97
C SER A 261 -10.53 7.76 7.62
N MET A 262 -11.45 6.99 8.22
CA MET A 262 -12.89 7.19 7.98
C MET A 262 -13.40 8.51 8.55
N PHE A 263 -12.89 8.93 9.71
CA PHE A 263 -13.23 10.21 10.33
C PHE A 263 -12.82 11.38 9.42
N PHE A 264 -11.57 11.39 8.94
CA PHE A 264 -11.08 12.45 8.05
C PHE A 264 -11.74 12.42 6.67
N GLY A 265 -12.09 11.25 6.14
CA GLY A 265 -12.90 11.14 4.93
C GLY A 265 -14.24 11.86 5.09
N LYS A 266 -15.01 11.54 6.14
CA LYS A 266 -16.30 12.21 6.44
C LYS A 266 -16.14 13.70 6.75
N LEU A 267 -15.06 14.09 7.42
CA LEU A 267 -14.76 15.47 7.71
C LEU A 267 -14.51 16.26 6.42
N ALA A 268 -13.75 15.68 5.49
CA ALA A 268 -13.47 16.28 4.18
C ALA A 268 -14.72 16.50 3.35
N ASP A 269 -15.71 15.61 3.44
CA ASP A 269 -17.01 15.79 2.79
C ASP A 269 -17.83 16.95 3.40
N ARG A 270 -17.60 17.28 4.70
CA ARG A 270 -18.33 18.37 5.40
C ARG A 270 -17.67 19.74 5.26
N ILE A 271 -16.35 19.83 5.49
CA ILE A 271 -15.64 21.12 5.53
C ILE A 271 -14.83 21.40 4.26
N GLY A 272 -14.86 20.44 3.30
CA GLY A 272 -14.13 20.53 2.05
C GLY A 272 -12.77 19.85 2.08
N ARG A 273 -12.43 19.17 0.98
CA ARG A 273 -11.21 18.35 0.84
C ARG A 273 -9.93 19.17 0.98
N LYS A 274 -9.93 20.42 0.48
CA LYS A 274 -8.77 21.32 0.56
C LYS A 274 -8.39 21.64 2.02
N ALA A 275 -9.37 21.87 2.90
CA ALA A 275 -9.12 22.19 4.31
C ALA A 275 -8.43 21.03 5.04
N VAL A 276 -8.93 19.79 4.83
CA VAL A 276 -8.35 18.58 5.45
C VAL A 276 -6.96 18.28 4.87
N LEU A 277 -6.74 18.54 3.58
CA LEU A 277 -5.42 18.39 2.97
C LEU A 277 -4.39 19.36 3.55
N LEU A 278 -4.76 20.63 3.74
CA LEU A 278 -3.91 21.63 4.38
C LEU A 278 -3.60 21.26 5.85
N PHE A 279 -4.59 20.76 6.58
CA PHE A 279 -4.39 20.22 7.93
C PHE A 279 -3.37 19.07 7.93
N SER A 280 -3.48 18.14 6.97
CA SER A 280 -2.53 17.05 6.81
C SER A 280 -1.10 17.55 6.58
N TYR A 281 -0.91 18.55 5.74
CA TYR A 281 0.41 19.17 5.53
C TYR A 281 0.93 19.86 6.79
N GLY A 282 0.07 20.49 7.57
CA GLY A 282 0.41 21.02 8.89
C GLY A 282 0.89 19.94 9.85
N CYS A 283 0.22 18.78 9.89
CA CYS A 283 0.67 17.64 10.68
C CYS A 283 2.06 17.16 10.23
N TRP A 284 2.33 17.10 8.92
CA TRP A 284 3.63 16.73 8.38
C TRP A 284 4.74 17.69 8.81
N ILE A 285 4.49 19.01 8.74
CA ILE A 285 5.41 20.02 9.26
C ILE A 285 5.66 19.79 10.76
N GLY A 286 4.61 19.52 11.53
CA GLY A 286 4.72 19.19 12.96
C GLY A 286 5.60 17.97 13.21
N VAL A 287 5.47 16.90 12.42
CA VAL A 287 6.34 15.72 12.51
C VAL A 287 7.80 16.10 12.28
N ALA A 288 8.08 16.86 11.22
CA ALA A 288 9.44 17.32 10.89
C ALA A 288 10.04 18.18 12.03
N LEU A 289 9.27 19.12 12.56
CA LEU A 289 9.70 19.97 13.67
C LEU A 289 9.98 19.16 14.95
N LEU A 290 9.15 18.18 15.28
CA LEU A 290 9.38 17.31 16.43
C LEU A 290 10.72 16.56 16.33
N PHE A 291 11.08 16.06 15.16
CA PHE A 291 12.35 15.36 14.94
C PHE A 291 13.56 16.30 14.92
N ILE A 292 13.39 17.54 14.41
CA ILE A 292 14.50 18.52 14.34
C ILE A 292 14.79 19.15 15.69
N LEU A 293 13.75 19.56 16.41
CA LEU A 293 13.90 20.39 17.61
C LEU A 293 14.08 19.59 18.90
N PHE A 294 13.58 18.36 18.93
CA PHE A 294 13.50 17.60 20.17
C PHE A 294 14.08 16.19 20.06
N LYS A 295 14.86 15.80 21.07
CA LYS A 295 15.50 14.47 21.13
C LYS A 295 14.90 13.57 22.24
N SER A 296 13.77 13.96 22.80
CA SER A 296 13.13 13.18 23.88
C SER A 296 12.38 11.96 23.30
N PRO A 297 12.51 10.77 23.91
CA PRO A 297 11.76 9.57 23.50
C PRO A 297 10.25 9.78 23.47
N ALA A 298 9.68 10.53 24.42
CA ALA A 298 8.24 10.82 24.43
C ALA A 298 7.79 11.62 23.20
N LEU A 299 8.61 12.57 22.75
CA LEU A 299 8.29 13.39 21.57
C LEU A 299 8.50 12.62 20.26
N VAL A 300 9.41 11.65 20.22
CA VAL A 300 9.50 10.69 19.11
C VAL A 300 8.21 9.89 18.98
N ILE A 301 7.69 9.35 20.08
CA ILE A 301 6.40 8.62 20.09
C ILE A 301 5.25 9.53 19.63
N ALA A 302 5.22 10.77 20.11
CA ALA A 302 4.23 11.77 19.67
C ALA A 302 4.34 12.09 18.17
N ALA A 303 5.55 12.15 17.63
CA ALA A 303 5.79 12.35 16.21
C ALA A 303 5.25 11.18 15.35
N PHE A 304 5.42 9.93 15.81
CA PHE A 304 4.81 8.76 15.13
C PHE A 304 3.28 8.78 15.22
N ALA A 305 2.71 9.20 16.35
CA ALA A 305 1.27 9.38 16.49
C ALA A 305 0.74 10.46 15.52
N LEU A 306 1.43 11.61 15.46
CA LEU A 306 1.10 12.71 14.55
C LEU A 306 1.28 12.30 13.09
N TYR A 307 2.28 11.47 12.77
CA TYR A 307 2.46 10.90 11.43
C TYR A 307 1.27 10.00 11.06
N GLY A 308 0.74 9.21 11.99
CA GLY A 308 -0.49 8.45 11.79
C GLY A 308 -1.70 9.33 11.45
N VAL A 309 -1.84 10.47 12.13
CA VAL A 309 -2.88 11.49 11.83
C VAL A 309 -2.67 12.10 10.43
N HIS A 310 -1.41 12.39 10.07
CA HIS A 310 -1.06 12.87 8.74
C HIS A 310 -1.51 11.89 7.65
N ILE A 311 -1.14 10.62 7.76
CA ILE A 311 -1.51 9.59 6.78
C ILE A 311 -3.03 9.40 6.72
N ALA A 312 -3.71 9.36 7.87
CA ALA A 312 -5.16 9.25 7.96
C ALA A 312 -5.92 10.37 7.23
N SER A 313 -5.38 11.59 7.30
CA SER A 313 -5.99 12.77 6.67
C SER A 313 -5.55 12.97 5.22
N LEU A 314 -4.38 12.45 4.82
CA LEU A 314 -3.81 12.59 3.48
C LEU A 314 -4.44 11.62 2.48
N GLU A 315 -4.31 10.31 2.74
CA GLU A 315 -4.58 9.28 1.74
C GLU A 315 -6.02 9.27 1.18
N PRO A 316 -7.08 9.29 2.02
CA PRO A 316 -8.44 9.26 1.50
C PRO A 316 -8.79 10.56 0.76
N VAL A 317 -8.28 11.69 1.27
CA VAL A 317 -8.60 13.02 0.72
C VAL A 317 -7.90 13.28 -0.60
N GLN A 318 -6.63 12.87 -0.74
CA GLN A 318 -5.90 12.98 -2.01
C GLN A 318 -6.60 12.20 -3.13
N LYS A 319 -6.97 10.95 -2.88
CA LYS A 319 -7.67 10.10 -3.86
C LYS A 319 -9.02 10.70 -4.26
N ALA A 320 -9.78 11.17 -3.27
CA ALA A 320 -11.09 11.77 -3.49
C ALA A 320 -10.99 13.08 -4.27
N LEU A 321 -10.01 13.94 -3.95
CA LEU A 321 -9.80 15.21 -4.68
C LEU A 321 -9.31 14.97 -6.11
N ALA A 322 -8.41 14.00 -6.32
CA ALA A 322 -7.97 13.61 -7.65
C ALA A 322 -9.16 13.12 -8.50
N ALA A 323 -10.02 12.27 -7.94
CA ALA A 323 -11.22 11.77 -8.63
C ALA A 323 -12.23 12.88 -8.94
N GLU A 324 -12.40 13.88 -8.07
CA GLU A 324 -13.28 15.03 -8.30
C GLU A 324 -12.79 15.95 -9.43
N LEU A 325 -11.48 16.15 -9.53
CA LEU A 325 -10.86 17.02 -10.52
C LEU A 325 -10.63 16.32 -11.87
N ALA A 326 -10.68 14.99 -11.89
CA ALA A 326 -10.47 14.19 -13.09
C ALA A 326 -11.69 14.28 -14.04
N PRO A 327 -11.47 14.18 -15.37
CA PRO A 327 -12.55 14.02 -16.34
C PRO A 327 -13.42 12.80 -16.00
N LYS A 328 -14.74 12.93 -16.18
CA LYS A 328 -15.71 11.86 -15.84
C LYS A 328 -15.42 10.53 -16.55
N GLU A 329 -14.81 10.57 -17.71
CA GLU A 329 -14.41 9.41 -18.49
C GLU A 329 -13.27 8.60 -17.84
N LEU A 330 -12.53 9.20 -16.90
CA LEU A 330 -11.39 8.60 -16.20
C LEU A 330 -11.71 8.12 -14.79
N VAL A 331 -12.91 8.41 -14.29
CA VAL A 331 -13.36 8.06 -12.91
C VAL A 331 -14.16 6.77 -12.90
N ALA A 332 -14.44 6.18 -14.07
CA ALA A 332 -15.27 4.97 -14.24
C ALA A 332 -14.51 3.68 -13.94
#